data_5e479f2205f2c31110f311663c2ebbfd
#
_entry.id   5e479f2205f2c31110f311663c2ebbfd
#
_cell.length_a   1.000
_cell.length_b   1.000
_cell.length_c   1.000
_cell.angle_alpha   90.00
_cell.angle_beta   90.00
_cell.angle_gamma   90.00
#
_symmetry.space_group_name_H-M   'P 1'
#
loop_
_entity.id
_entity.type
_entity.pdbx_description
1 polymer ?
#
loop_
_entity_poly.entity_id
_entity_poly.type
_entity_poly.pdbx_seq_one_letter_code
_entity_poly.pdbx_strand_id
1 'polypeptide(L)'
;MGFRLANVAGRAVLVHGEHYTDLATHSSGMFGPDPMEALTRPDLLSELSATLDDATVTGLLADVTLDAPVPRPQKVFGIGLNYLDHVAEGGREAPSSPLVFTKFPSCLVGPTADVEIRSAGCDYEAELVVVIGTGGRDITIAEAWSHVVGVTVGQDISDRPAQFAASPPHFDLGKSFDTFGPIGPFLVSTDT
;
A
#
# COMPACT_ATOMS: atom_id res chain seq x y z
N MET A 1 -18.92 9.13 -2.99
CA MET A 1 -18.82 7.66 -3.10
C MET A 1 -17.37 7.37 -3.43
N GLY A 2 -16.74 6.54 -2.65
CA GLY A 2 -15.31 6.31 -2.81
C GLY A 2 -14.93 5.37 -3.95
N PHE A 3 -13.65 5.08 -4.09
CA PHE A 3 -13.14 4.16 -5.10
C PHE A 3 -12.35 3.00 -4.49
N ARG A 4 -12.24 1.92 -5.23
CA ARG A 4 -11.27 0.85 -5.03
C ARG A 4 -10.40 0.75 -6.27
N LEU A 5 -9.10 1.06 -6.11
CA LEU A 5 -8.11 1.02 -7.18
C LEU A 5 -7.24 -0.22 -7.03
N ALA A 6 -7.07 -0.97 -8.11
CA ALA A 6 -6.13 -2.08 -8.18
C ALA A 6 -5.16 -1.90 -9.35
N ASN A 7 -4.17 -2.79 -9.40
CA ASN A 7 -3.19 -2.86 -10.47
C ASN A 7 -3.24 -4.25 -11.11
N VAL A 8 -3.53 -4.31 -12.39
CA VAL A 8 -3.53 -5.54 -13.20
C VAL A 8 -2.50 -5.40 -14.30
N ALA A 9 -1.42 -6.16 -14.23
CA ALA A 9 -0.33 -6.15 -15.22
C ALA A 9 0.21 -4.74 -15.53
N GLY A 10 0.41 -3.93 -14.48
CA GLY A 10 0.90 -2.55 -14.59
C GLY A 10 -0.17 -1.51 -14.99
N ARG A 11 -1.44 -1.90 -15.05
CA ARG A 11 -2.55 -1.03 -15.43
C ARG A 11 -3.46 -0.72 -14.24
N ALA A 12 -3.81 0.54 -14.10
CA ALA A 12 -4.82 1.01 -13.13
C ALA A 12 -6.20 0.49 -13.51
N VAL A 13 -6.87 -0.15 -12.56
CA VAL A 13 -8.24 -0.61 -12.73
C VAL A 13 -9.10 -0.19 -11.55
N LEU A 14 -10.37 0.15 -11.79
CA LEU A 14 -11.37 0.36 -10.76
C LEU A 14 -12.11 -0.95 -10.48
N VAL A 15 -12.38 -1.21 -9.20
CA VAL A 15 -12.97 -2.48 -8.74
C VAL A 15 -14.38 -2.27 -8.22
N HIS A 16 -15.31 -3.09 -8.68
CA HIS A 16 -16.68 -3.18 -8.17
C HIS A 16 -17.15 -4.64 -8.06
N GLY A 17 -17.58 -5.04 -6.88
CA GLY A 17 -17.90 -6.46 -6.62
C GLY A 17 -16.70 -7.36 -6.92
N GLU A 18 -16.89 -8.37 -7.75
CA GLU A 18 -15.88 -9.32 -8.22
C GLU A 18 -15.24 -8.92 -9.57
N HIS A 19 -15.63 -7.75 -10.11
CA HIS A 19 -15.22 -7.28 -11.42
C HIS A 19 -14.22 -6.14 -11.33
N TYR A 20 -13.48 -5.94 -12.42
CA TYR A 20 -12.66 -4.77 -12.60
C TYR A 20 -12.92 -4.09 -13.96
N THR A 21 -12.67 -2.79 -13.99
CA THR A 21 -12.81 -1.94 -15.19
C THR A 21 -11.48 -1.21 -15.44
N ASP A 22 -10.93 -1.32 -16.65
CA ASP A 22 -9.71 -0.62 -17.04
C ASP A 22 -9.92 0.89 -17.02
N LEU A 23 -9.15 1.59 -16.20
CA LEU A 23 -9.33 3.02 -15.95
C LEU A 23 -9.09 3.86 -17.21
N ALA A 24 -8.05 3.55 -17.98
CA ALA A 24 -7.72 4.32 -19.18
C ALA A 24 -8.85 4.26 -20.22
N THR A 25 -9.43 3.08 -20.40
CA THR A 25 -10.56 2.85 -21.31
C THR A 25 -11.83 3.53 -20.80
N HIS A 26 -12.18 3.30 -19.54
CA HIS A 26 -13.40 3.85 -18.93
C HIS A 26 -13.39 5.38 -18.88
N SER A 27 -12.24 5.97 -18.60
CA SER A 27 -12.07 7.43 -18.59
C SER A 27 -11.99 8.06 -19.98
N SER A 28 -12.12 7.30 -21.06
CA SER A 28 -11.93 7.78 -22.43
C SER A 28 -10.59 8.49 -22.65
N GLY A 29 -9.54 7.98 -21.99
CA GLY A 29 -8.17 8.51 -22.09
C GLY A 29 -7.87 9.73 -21.21
N MET A 30 -8.77 10.12 -20.29
CA MET A 30 -8.46 11.14 -19.28
C MET A 30 -7.37 10.70 -18.29
N PHE A 31 -7.23 9.40 -18.07
CA PHE A 31 -6.12 8.75 -17.41
C PHE A 31 -5.32 7.89 -18.38
N GLY A 32 -4.01 7.84 -18.20
CA GLY A 32 -3.17 6.79 -18.75
C GLY A 32 -3.36 5.48 -17.98
N PRO A 33 -2.66 4.41 -18.38
CA PRO A 33 -2.75 3.12 -17.69
C PRO A 33 -2.00 3.08 -16.36
N ASP A 34 -1.11 4.01 -16.06
CA ASP A 34 -0.23 3.96 -14.89
C ASP A 34 -0.99 4.16 -13.58
N PRO A 35 -0.95 3.21 -12.63
CA PRO A 35 -1.55 3.38 -11.31
C PRO A 35 -1.04 4.62 -10.55
N MET A 36 0.24 4.99 -10.74
CA MET A 36 0.80 6.17 -10.06
C MET A 36 0.21 7.48 -10.59
N GLU A 37 -0.13 7.55 -11.89
CA GLU A 37 -0.84 8.70 -12.47
C GLU A 37 -2.25 8.81 -11.88
N ALA A 38 -2.95 7.70 -11.74
CA ALA A 38 -4.30 7.65 -11.20
C ALA A 38 -4.40 8.33 -9.83
N LEU A 39 -3.41 8.11 -8.95
CA LEU A 39 -3.38 8.65 -7.58
C LEU A 39 -3.23 10.18 -7.51
N THR A 40 -2.92 10.84 -8.62
CA THR A 40 -2.78 12.31 -8.66
C THR A 40 -4.11 13.05 -8.73
N ARG A 41 -5.22 12.33 -9.04
CA ARG A 41 -6.57 12.90 -9.22
C ARG A 41 -7.64 12.05 -8.53
N PRO A 42 -7.63 11.96 -7.17
CA PRO A 42 -8.54 11.08 -6.42
C PRO A 42 -10.02 11.44 -6.58
N ASP A 43 -10.33 12.73 -6.73
CA ASP A 43 -11.71 13.17 -6.94
C ASP A 43 -12.29 12.58 -8.23
N LEU A 44 -11.52 12.61 -9.31
CA LEU A 44 -11.93 12.03 -10.59
C LEU A 44 -12.03 10.51 -10.55
N LEU A 45 -11.18 9.83 -9.74
CA LEU A 45 -11.35 8.38 -9.49
C LEU A 45 -12.68 8.08 -8.81
N SER A 46 -13.07 8.89 -7.83
CA SER A 46 -14.36 8.75 -7.14
C SER A 46 -15.54 9.00 -8.08
N GLU A 47 -15.46 10.00 -8.93
CA GLU A 47 -16.47 10.28 -9.97
C GLU A 47 -16.62 9.11 -10.96
N LEU A 48 -15.51 8.61 -11.49
CA LEU A 48 -15.52 7.48 -12.43
C LEU A 48 -16.00 6.18 -11.75
N SER A 49 -15.61 5.96 -10.49
CA SER A 49 -16.08 4.80 -9.73
C SER A 49 -17.60 4.78 -9.55
N ALA A 50 -18.22 5.95 -9.45
CA ALA A 50 -19.68 6.07 -9.32
C ALA A 50 -20.45 5.77 -10.63
N THR A 51 -19.76 5.68 -11.76
CA THR A 51 -20.35 5.38 -13.09
C THR A 51 -20.09 3.95 -13.55
N LEU A 52 -19.50 3.11 -12.70
CA LEU A 52 -19.26 1.70 -13.01
C LEU A 52 -20.58 0.92 -13.05
N ASP A 53 -20.73 0.11 -14.09
CA ASP A 53 -21.85 -0.80 -14.30
C ASP A 53 -21.41 -2.06 -15.07
N ASP A 54 -22.32 -2.98 -15.35
CA ASP A 54 -22.00 -4.22 -16.06
C ASP A 54 -21.49 -3.98 -17.50
N ALA A 55 -21.82 -2.85 -18.12
CA ALA A 55 -21.37 -2.52 -19.48
C ALA A 55 -19.92 -2.02 -19.50
N THR A 56 -19.38 -1.58 -18.35
CA THR A 56 -18.01 -1.07 -18.22
C THR A 56 -17.00 -2.15 -17.81
N VAL A 57 -17.46 -3.37 -17.49
CA VAL A 57 -16.62 -4.48 -17.04
C VAL A 57 -15.56 -4.84 -18.06
N THR A 58 -14.30 -4.90 -17.62
CA THR A 58 -13.19 -5.42 -18.42
C THR A 58 -12.95 -6.91 -18.15
N GLY A 59 -13.13 -7.36 -16.89
CA GLY A 59 -12.95 -8.75 -16.53
C GLY A 59 -13.27 -9.06 -15.07
N LEU A 60 -13.02 -10.31 -14.68
CA LEU A 60 -13.17 -10.81 -13.31
C LEU A 60 -11.82 -10.72 -12.57
N LEU A 61 -11.88 -10.34 -11.31
CA LEU A 61 -10.69 -10.34 -10.42
C LEU A 61 -10.08 -11.74 -10.24
N ALA A 62 -10.93 -12.76 -10.28
CA ALA A 62 -10.48 -14.16 -10.14
C ALA A 62 -9.61 -14.66 -11.30
N ASP A 63 -9.69 -14.01 -12.47
CA ASP A 63 -8.99 -14.41 -13.68
C ASP A 63 -7.62 -13.71 -13.86
N VAL A 64 -7.25 -12.84 -12.92
CA VAL A 64 -6.03 -12.01 -13.04
C VAL A 64 -5.18 -12.05 -11.76
N THR A 65 -3.89 -11.84 -11.93
CA THR A 65 -2.98 -11.58 -10.82
C THR A 65 -2.94 -10.08 -10.55
N LEU A 66 -3.09 -9.69 -9.29
CA LEU A 66 -2.99 -8.30 -8.86
C LEU A 66 -1.54 -7.98 -8.50
N ASP A 67 -1.04 -6.90 -9.06
CA ASP A 67 0.21 -6.26 -8.64
C ASP A 67 -0.04 -5.27 -7.49
N ALA A 68 1.03 -4.73 -6.92
CA ALA A 68 0.93 -3.68 -5.91
C ALA A 68 0.09 -2.50 -6.43
N PRO A 69 -0.97 -2.05 -5.72
CA PRO A 69 -1.80 -0.93 -6.17
C PRO A 69 -1.03 0.40 -6.23
N VAL A 70 0.06 0.51 -5.46
CA VAL A 70 1.00 1.64 -5.45
C VAL A 70 2.40 1.10 -5.74
N PRO A 71 2.74 0.83 -7.00
CA PRO A 71 3.95 0.05 -7.33
C PRO A 71 5.27 0.83 -7.18
N ARG A 72 5.25 2.15 -7.21
CA ARG A 72 6.48 2.98 -7.23
C ARG A 72 6.34 4.23 -6.34
N PRO A 73 6.04 4.10 -5.04
CA PRO A 73 6.06 5.26 -4.15
C PRO A 73 7.48 5.81 -4.04
N GLN A 74 7.61 7.12 -3.86
CA GLN A 74 8.94 7.73 -3.67
C GLN A 74 9.54 7.40 -2.30
N LYS A 75 8.69 7.19 -1.29
CA LYS A 75 9.08 6.89 0.09
C LYS A 75 8.11 5.87 0.68
N VAL A 76 8.67 4.97 1.48
CA VAL A 76 7.89 4.06 2.33
C VAL A 76 8.43 4.17 3.74
N PHE A 77 7.57 4.56 4.68
CA PHE A 77 7.91 4.63 6.10
C PHE A 77 7.16 3.55 6.87
N GLY A 78 7.86 2.88 7.77
CA GLY A 78 7.25 2.08 8.81
C GLY A 78 7.20 2.87 10.12
N ILE A 79 6.11 2.71 10.87
CA ILE A 79 5.97 3.28 12.21
C ILE A 79 6.03 2.13 13.20
N GLY A 80 7.21 1.91 13.75
CA GLY A 80 7.47 0.79 14.67
C GLY A 80 6.77 0.96 16.01
N LEU A 81 6.42 -0.18 16.63
CA LEU A 81 5.75 -0.23 17.95
C LEU A 81 4.43 0.58 17.99
N ASN A 82 3.70 0.60 16.88
CA ASN A 82 2.49 1.40 16.71
C ASN A 82 1.19 0.65 17.13
N TYR A 83 1.30 -0.64 17.47
CA TYR A 83 0.21 -1.48 17.96
C TYR A 83 0.52 -1.91 19.41
N LEU A 84 -0.41 -1.62 20.35
CA LEU A 84 -0.20 -1.88 21.77
C LEU A 84 0.03 -3.37 22.08
N ASP A 85 -0.65 -4.26 21.38
CA ASP A 85 -0.50 -5.71 21.55
C ASP A 85 0.93 -6.15 21.17
N HIS A 86 1.45 -5.65 20.04
CA HIS A 86 2.82 -5.91 19.61
C HIS A 86 3.88 -5.35 20.58
N VAL A 87 3.63 -4.18 21.17
CA VAL A 87 4.48 -3.62 22.23
C VAL A 87 4.54 -4.55 23.43
N ALA A 88 3.37 -5.06 23.87
CA ALA A 88 3.25 -5.98 25.00
C ALA A 88 3.96 -7.33 24.78
N GLU A 89 3.83 -7.91 23.59
CA GLU A 89 4.52 -9.13 23.17
C GLU A 89 6.03 -9.00 23.25
N GLY A 90 6.57 -7.83 22.88
CA GLY A 90 7.99 -7.52 22.96
C GLY A 90 8.50 -7.18 24.36
N GLY A 91 7.63 -7.16 25.37
CA GLY A 91 7.99 -6.75 26.75
C GLY A 91 8.54 -5.32 26.83
N ARG A 92 8.11 -4.43 25.93
CA ARG A 92 8.58 -3.05 25.80
C ARG A 92 7.52 -2.07 26.26
N GLU A 93 7.93 -0.83 26.51
CA GLU A 93 7.01 0.28 26.70
C GLU A 93 6.72 0.96 25.36
N ALA A 94 5.50 1.50 25.22
CA ALA A 94 5.14 2.27 24.05
C ALA A 94 6.06 3.50 23.94
N PRO A 95 6.63 3.78 22.76
CA PRO A 95 7.53 4.92 22.61
C PRO A 95 6.79 6.24 22.79
N SER A 96 7.45 7.24 23.39
CA SER A 96 6.88 8.59 23.59
C SER A 96 6.79 9.42 22.31
N SER A 97 7.46 8.98 21.23
CA SER A 97 7.41 9.56 19.89
C SER A 97 7.46 8.43 18.87
N PRO A 98 6.91 8.63 17.64
CA PRO A 98 6.94 7.61 16.61
C PRO A 98 8.36 7.12 16.31
N LEU A 99 8.55 5.81 16.34
CA LEU A 99 9.78 5.16 15.88
C LEU A 99 9.65 4.95 14.35
N VAL A 100 10.34 5.79 13.60
CA VAL A 100 10.25 5.77 12.14
C VAL A 100 11.45 5.05 11.55
N PHE A 101 11.20 4.13 10.63
CA PHE A 101 12.20 3.50 9.77
C PHE A 101 11.71 3.50 8.32
N THR A 102 12.57 3.14 7.36
CA THR A 102 12.20 3.08 5.95
C THR A 102 12.14 1.64 5.46
N LYS A 103 11.23 1.40 4.51
CA LYS A 103 11.33 0.25 3.60
C LYS A 103 11.71 0.78 2.22
N PHE A 104 12.64 0.10 1.56
CA PHE A 104 13.01 0.50 0.20
C PHE A 104 11.90 0.12 -0.77
N PRO A 105 11.45 1.04 -1.65
CA PRO A 105 10.34 0.77 -2.57
C PRO A 105 10.53 -0.49 -3.44
N SER A 106 11.78 -0.92 -3.65
CA SER A 106 12.10 -2.14 -4.40
C SER A 106 11.61 -3.43 -3.74
N CYS A 107 11.26 -3.41 -2.44
CA CYS A 107 10.70 -4.59 -1.77
C CYS A 107 9.20 -4.79 -2.02
N LEU A 108 8.50 -3.78 -2.60
CA LEU A 108 7.06 -3.84 -2.78
C LEU A 108 6.68 -4.82 -3.90
N VAL A 109 5.71 -5.67 -3.60
CA VAL A 109 5.14 -6.65 -4.53
C VAL A 109 3.61 -6.71 -4.37
N GLY A 110 2.95 -7.40 -5.28
CA GLY A 110 1.50 -7.61 -5.23
C GLY A 110 1.05 -8.47 -4.03
N PRO A 111 -0.25 -8.46 -3.72
CA PRO A 111 -0.81 -9.05 -2.50
C PRO A 111 -0.66 -10.56 -2.38
N THR A 112 -0.47 -11.25 -3.49
CA THR A 112 -0.35 -12.72 -3.57
C THR A 112 1.02 -13.18 -4.08
N ALA A 113 2.01 -12.27 -4.12
CA ALA A 113 3.36 -12.61 -4.52
C ALA A 113 4.04 -13.53 -3.48
N ASP A 114 4.88 -14.42 -3.96
CA ASP A 114 5.72 -15.24 -3.08
C ASP A 114 6.76 -14.36 -2.37
N VAL A 115 6.97 -14.62 -1.08
CA VAL A 115 8.00 -13.96 -0.28
C VAL A 115 9.27 -14.80 -0.28
N GLU A 116 10.38 -14.23 -0.73
CA GLU A 116 11.68 -14.90 -0.73
C GLU A 116 12.31 -14.92 0.67
N ILE A 117 12.11 -15.99 1.42
CA ILE A 117 12.66 -16.15 2.78
C ILE A 117 14.19 -16.15 2.75
N ARG A 118 14.81 -15.25 3.51
CA ARG A 118 16.28 -15.08 3.58
C ARG A 118 16.92 -15.87 4.71
N SER A 119 16.22 -16.04 5.82
CA SER A 119 16.71 -16.79 6.98
C SER A 119 15.56 -17.48 7.71
N ALA A 120 15.89 -18.41 8.60
CA ALA A 120 14.91 -19.04 9.48
C ALA A 120 14.28 -18.05 10.50
N GLY A 121 14.80 -16.82 10.58
CA GLY A 121 14.29 -15.76 11.43
C GLY A 121 13.42 -14.75 10.69
N CYS A 122 12.97 -15.07 9.47
CA CYS A 122 11.97 -14.25 8.79
C CYS A 122 10.62 -14.37 9.50
N ASP A 123 9.95 -13.23 9.64
CA ASP A 123 8.70 -13.06 10.38
C ASP A 123 7.77 -12.12 9.60
N TYR A 124 6.47 -12.18 9.86
CA TYR A 124 5.46 -11.34 9.22
C TYR A 124 4.90 -10.31 10.19
N GLU A 125 4.48 -9.17 9.68
CA GLU A 125 3.75 -8.14 10.43
C GLU A 125 2.61 -7.62 9.56
N ALA A 126 1.36 -7.87 9.96
CA ALA A 126 0.19 -7.36 9.25
C ALA A 126 0.00 -5.87 9.56
N GLU A 127 -0.13 -5.05 8.51
CA GLU A 127 -0.11 -3.59 8.61
C GLU A 127 -1.25 -2.91 7.90
N LEU A 128 -1.73 -1.80 8.47
CA LEU A 128 -2.51 -0.81 7.76
C LEU A 128 -1.54 0.12 7.01
N VAL A 129 -1.62 0.12 5.70
CA VAL A 129 -0.84 1.02 4.85
C VAL A 129 -1.67 2.24 4.50
N VAL A 130 -1.18 3.41 4.89
CA VAL A 130 -1.78 4.72 4.57
C VAL A 130 -1.04 5.33 3.39
N VAL A 131 -1.75 5.65 2.31
CA VAL A 131 -1.16 6.21 1.10
C VAL A 131 -1.41 7.71 1.04
N ILE A 132 -0.31 8.47 0.96
CA ILE A 132 -0.37 9.93 0.81
C ILE A 132 -0.49 10.28 -0.67
N GLY A 133 -1.56 10.98 -1.04
CA GLY A 133 -1.82 11.46 -2.40
C GLY A 133 -1.28 12.87 -2.61
N THR A 134 -1.78 13.82 -1.84
CA THR A 134 -1.35 15.21 -1.92
C THR A 134 -0.15 15.45 -1.01
N GLY A 135 0.98 15.87 -1.58
CA GLY A 135 2.16 16.23 -0.81
C GLY A 135 1.95 17.52 0.01
N GLY A 136 2.82 17.70 1.03
CA GLY A 136 2.81 18.93 1.86
C GLY A 136 4.07 19.05 2.71
N ARG A 137 4.15 20.15 3.42
CA ARG A 137 5.22 20.44 4.39
C ARG A 137 4.59 21.03 5.64
N ASP A 138 5.09 20.62 6.81
CA ASP A 138 4.64 21.13 8.12
C ASP A 138 3.12 21.03 8.30
N ILE A 139 2.56 19.89 7.81
CA ILE A 139 1.12 19.60 7.84
C ILE A 139 0.68 19.46 9.29
N THR A 140 -0.36 20.17 9.68
CA THR A 140 -0.93 20.07 11.04
C THR A 140 -1.64 18.73 11.23
N ILE A 141 -1.80 18.29 12.48
CA ILE A 141 -2.56 17.07 12.82
C ILE A 141 -3.98 17.15 12.26
N ALA A 142 -4.62 18.31 12.34
CA ALA A 142 -5.99 18.53 11.87
C ALA A 142 -6.13 18.38 10.35
N GLU A 143 -5.07 18.67 9.60
CA GLU A 143 -5.05 18.60 8.13
C GLU A 143 -4.48 17.27 7.59
N ALA A 144 -3.79 16.49 8.44
CA ALA A 144 -3.04 15.31 7.99
C ALA A 144 -3.93 14.32 7.20
N TRP A 145 -5.18 14.11 7.64
CA TRP A 145 -6.07 13.16 6.99
C TRP A 145 -6.53 13.60 5.58
N SER A 146 -6.57 14.89 5.28
CA SER A 146 -6.90 15.40 3.94
C SER A 146 -5.81 15.14 2.89
N HIS A 147 -4.61 14.73 3.33
CA HIS A 147 -3.52 14.32 2.46
C HIS A 147 -3.54 12.82 2.11
N VAL A 148 -4.40 12.04 2.78
CA VAL A 148 -4.53 10.59 2.55
C VAL A 148 -5.43 10.35 1.35
N VAL A 149 -4.90 9.66 0.32
CA VAL A 149 -5.68 9.27 -0.86
C VAL A 149 -6.44 7.96 -0.64
N GLY A 150 -5.97 7.13 0.26
CA GLY A 150 -6.61 5.86 0.59
C GLY A 150 -5.75 4.99 1.50
N VAL A 151 -6.30 3.83 1.82
CA VAL A 151 -5.65 2.83 2.67
C VAL A 151 -5.62 1.47 1.98
N THR A 152 -4.64 0.64 2.34
CA THR A 152 -4.55 -0.75 1.90
C THR A 152 -3.95 -1.62 3.00
N VAL A 153 -3.99 -2.92 2.84
CA VAL A 153 -3.30 -3.86 3.73
C VAL A 153 -1.89 -4.08 3.23
N GLY A 154 -0.94 -4.30 4.14
CA GLY A 154 0.43 -4.66 3.81
C GLY A 154 1.00 -5.70 4.76
N GLN A 155 2.16 -6.21 4.37
CA GLN A 155 3.01 -7.03 5.21
C GLN A 155 4.37 -6.36 5.37
N ASP A 156 4.78 -6.09 6.61
CA ASP A 156 6.13 -5.64 6.92
C ASP A 156 7.02 -6.84 7.26
N ILE A 157 7.29 -7.65 6.21
CA ILE A 157 8.15 -8.84 6.35
C ILE A 157 9.51 -8.41 6.88
N SER A 158 9.99 -9.14 7.89
CA SER A 158 11.18 -8.81 8.65
C SER A 158 12.11 -10.01 8.77
N ASP A 159 13.37 -9.86 8.37
CA ASP A 159 14.44 -10.79 8.75
C ASP A 159 15.01 -10.34 10.08
N ARG A 160 14.59 -10.99 11.18
CA ARG A 160 14.97 -10.57 12.53
C ARG A 160 16.48 -10.63 12.78
N PRO A 161 17.23 -11.65 12.30
CA PRO A 161 18.68 -11.61 12.37
C PRO A 161 19.30 -10.38 11.72
N ALA A 162 18.87 -10.00 10.52
CA ALA A 162 19.38 -8.82 9.83
C ALA A 162 18.94 -7.51 10.54
N GLN A 163 17.71 -7.44 11.00
CA GLN A 163 17.16 -6.28 11.73
C GLN A 163 17.95 -5.94 13.00
N PHE A 164 18.42 -6.95 13.71
CA PHE A 164 19.11 -6.80 14.99
C PHE A 164 20.60 -7.12 14.94
N ALA A 165 21.20 -7.20 13.75
CA ALA A 165 22.62 -7.52 13.58
C ALA A 165 23.56 -6.44 14.14
N ALA A 166 23.14 -5.17 14.16
CA ALA A 166 23.94 -4.03 14.64
C ALA A 166 23.48 -3.53 16.01
N SER A 167 24.33 -2.75 16.67
CA SER A 167 24.00 -2.02 17.89
C SER A 167 24.41 -0.53 17.70
N PRO A 168 23.44 0.42 17.69
CA PRO A 168 21.98 0.20 17.76
C PRO A 168 21.42 -0.57 16.53
N PRO A 169 20.25 -1.23 16.66
CA PRO A 169 19.63 -1.93 15.54
C PRO A 169 19.26 -0.98 14.40
N HIS A 170 19.39 -1.44 13.17
CA HIS A 170 18.95 -0.75 11.96
C HIS A 170 17.91 -1.60 11.25
N PHE A 171 16.67 -1.10 11.17
CA PHE A 171 15.53 -1.91 10.69
C PHE A 171 15.44 -1.97 9.17
N ASP A 172 15.88 -0.90 8.49
CA ASP A 172 15.65 -0.67 7.06
C ASP A 172 16.03 -1.87 6.19
N LEU A 173 17.25 -2.39 6.32
CA LEU A 173 17.74 -3.49 5.49
C LEU A 173 17.00 -4.80 5.80
N GLY A 174 16.86 -5.14 7.08
CA GLY A 174 16.19 -6.38 7.51
C GLY A 174 14.70 -6.44 7.14
N LYS A 175 14.10 -5.31 6.79
CA LYS A 175 12.70 -5.14 6.38
C LYS A 175 12.52 -4.81 4.89
N SER A 176 13.60 -4.79 4.10
CA SER A 176 13.57 -4.31 2.71
C SER A 176 14.22 -5.24 1.70
N PHE A 177 14.43 -6.51 2.03
CA PHE A 177 14.82 -7.49 1.01
C PHE A 177 13.73 -7.57 -0.06
N ASP A 178 14.11 -8.01 -1.26
CA ASP A 178 13.16 -8.20 -2.35
C ASP A 178 11.97 -9.03 -1.88
N THR A 179 10.76 -8.65 -2.27
CA THR A 179 9.48 -9.24 -1.89
C THR A 179 9.02 -9.05 -0.43
N PHE A 180 9.75 -8.29 0.40
CA PHE A 180 9.42 -8.09 1.82
C PHE A 180 8.30 -7.07 2.08
N GLY A 181 7.66 -6.56 1.04
CA GLY A 181 6.56 -5.59 1.11
C GLY A 181 5.36 -5.95 0.26
N PRO A 182 4.70 -7.12 0.47
CA PRO A 182 3.42 -7.37 -0.18
C PRO A 182 2.38 -6.32 0.25
N ILE A 183 1.71 -5.67 -0.72
CA ILE A 183 0.64 -4.69 -0.47
C ILE A 183 -0.55 -4.91 -1.40
N GLY A 184 -1.75 -4.65 -0.90
CA GLY A 184 -2.99 -4.76 -1.65
C GLY A 184 -4.10 -5.45 -0.85
N PRO A 185 -5.11 -6.04 -1.51
CA PRO A 185 -5.29 -6.16 -2.96
C PRO A 185 -5.70 -4.84 -3.65
N PHE A 186 -6.33 -3.93 -2.93
CA PHE A 186 -6.85 -2.67 -3.44
C PHE A 186 -6.39 -1.51 -2.58
N LEU A 187 -6.21 -0.34 -3.20
CA LEU A 187 -6.25 0.92 -2.49
C LEU A 187 -7.71 1.35 -2.37
N VAL A 188 -8.18 1.54 -1.16
CA VAL A 188 -9.55 1.96 -0.83
C VAL A 188 -9.52 3.41 -0.39
N SER A 189 -10.29 4.28 -1.03
CA SER A 189 -10.39 5.69 -0.64
C SER A 189 -11.02 5.85 0.77
N THR A 190 -10.73 6.96 1.43
CA THR A 190 -11.16 7.18 2.82
C THR A 190 -12.62 7.61 2.98
N ASP A 191 -13.33 7.80 1.88
CA ASP A 191 -14.74 8.21 1.82
C ASP A 191 -15.70 7.06 1.43
N THR A 192 -15.24 5.81 1.55
CA THR A 192 -16.00 4.56 1.29
C THR A 192 -16.74 4.08 2.53
#